data_44fdad0c7868eabafb25a07001f082ca
#
_entry.id   44fdad0c7868eabafb25a07001f082ca
#
_cell.length_a   1.000
_cell.length_b   1.000
_cell.length_c   1.000
_cell.angle_alpha   90.00
_cell.angle_beta   90.00
_cell.angle_gamma   90.00
#
_symmetry.space_group_name_H-M   'P 1'
#
loop_
_entity.id
_entity.type
_entity.pdbx_description
1 polymer ?
#
loop_
_entity_poly.entity_id
_entity_poly.type
_entity_poly.pdbx_seq_one_letter_code
_entity_poly.pdbx_strand_id
1 'polypeptide(L)'
;LIPLGVLFLLLSMQRASEAHHEILFRTYVQISLVVLPALYALFLINLLKMSSLIKLMQITLFCTILIYFMEPGHGLLDFVNPSNWAKISIIHSNSFTESDICSEAFFNLFAFFNFYKNARGEEINLKNARVCYRISLIFTILCFKRLAMLFVICIVILDKVIDWRGQISKYLVPLMSILFTAATVLYTEFMKGDLFPGFDVYNFTTGRDYILSLWKRIDYISYGYGSSMILIGRYLEMDLVQIYMELNILALFAFAFVFFKIAGTNVYSVITMTYAFLNMLTASSLPGSLSWVIAFITIASVSSDKCAREQIYISEQKSRMKKMFSKKKGGKRIVQTSVSYHST
;
A
#
# COMPACT_ATOMS: atom_id res chain seq x y z
N LEU A 1 12.81 11.47 5.36
CA LEU A 1 11.74 12.20 4.66
C LEU A 1 12.03 13.69 4.51
N ILE A 2 12.40 14.40 5.56
CA ILE A 2 12.74 15.83 5.46
C ILE A 2 13.83 16.08 4.40
N PRO A 3 14.95 15.32 4.36
CA PRO A 3 15.95 15.49 3.28
C PRO A 3 15.38 15.24 1.87
N LEU A 4 14.40 14.33 1.72
CA LEU A 4 13.73 14.10 0.44
C LEU A 4 12.90 15.33 0.03
N GLY A 5 12.15 15.91 0.96
CA GLY A 5 11.39 17.15 0.70
C GLY A 5 12.31 18.30 0.31
N VAL A 6 13.45 18.44 0.98
CA VAL A 6 14.47 19.46 0.64
C VAL A 6 15.05 19.18 -0.76
N LEU A 7 15.36 17.94 -1.09
CA LEU A 7 15.84 17.56 -2.44
C LEU A 7 14.81 17.93 -3.51
N PHE A 8 13.53 17.59 -3.30
CA PHE A 8 12.46 17.93 -4.24
C PHE A 8 12.32 19.45 -4.41
N LEU A 9 12.44 20.21 -3.31
CA LEU A 9 12.41 21.67 -3.37
C LEU A 9 13.58 22.23 -4.16
N LEU A 10 14.81 21.78 -3.87
CA LEU A 10 16.02 22.25 -4.58
C LEU A 10 15.96 21.95 -6.09
N LEU A 11 15.54 20.73 -6.46
CA LEU A 11 15.36 20.36 -7.86
C LEU A 11 14.24 21.17 -8.53
N SER A 12 13.16 21.46 -7.80
CA SER A 12 12.10 22.33 -8.31
C SER A 12 12.59 23.77 -8.51
N MET A 13 13.42 24.29 -7.59
CA MET A 13 14.05 25.61 -7.75
C MET A 13 14.95 25.65 -8.98
N GLN A 14 15.75 24.61 -9.18
CA GLN A 14 16.59 24.50 -10.36
C GLN A 14 15.76 24.51 -11.64
N ARG A 15 14.70 23.69 -11.73
CA ARG A 15 13.81 23.63 -12.90
C ARG A 15 13.11 24.95 -13.16
N ALA A 16 12.60 25.62 -12.13
CA ALA A 16 11.97 26.92 -12.25
C ALA A 16 12.96 27.99 -12.79
N SER A 17 14.19 27.97 -12.29
CA SER A 17 15.26 28.87 -12.78
C SER A 17 15.63 28.59 -14.24
N GLU A 18 15.77 27.32 -14.64
CA GLU A 18 16.04 26.92 -16.04
C GLU A 18 14.91 27.35 -16.98
N ALA A 19 13.68 27.37 -16.52
CA ALA A 19 12.49 27.82 -17.28
C ALA A 19 12.21 29.32 -17.17
N HIS A 20 13.04 30.09 -16.46
CA HIS A 20 12.83 31.52 -16.18
C HIS A 20 11.48 31.81 -15.49
N HIS A 21 11.04 30.90 -14.62
CA HIS A 21 9.80 31.03 -13.86
C HIS A 21 10.04 31.04 -12.34
N GLU A 22 9.10 31.60 -11.60
CA GLU A 22 9.08 31.48 -10.15
C GLU A 22 8.53 30.14 -9.71
N ILE A 23 8.92 29.70 -8.50
CA ILE A 23 8.38 28.49 -7.91
C ILE A 23 6.89 28.65 -7.63
N LEU A 24 6.10 27.70 -8.07
CA LEU A 24 4.67 27.72 -7.88
C LEU A 24 4.30 27.33 -6.44
N PHE A 25 3.29 27.97 -5.85
CA PHE A 25 2.75 27.57 -4.55
C PHE A 25 2.35 26.09 -4.52
N ARG A 26 1.86 25.57 -5.64
CA ARG A 26 1.51 24.17 -5.82
C ARG A 26 2.68 23.23 -5.56
N THR A 27 3.90 23.59 -5.89
CA THR A 27 5.12 22.78 -5.61
C THR A 27 5.25 22.50 -4.12
N TYR A 28 5.04 23.51 -3.27
CA TYR A 28 5.06 23.32 -1.81
C TYR A 28 3.95 22.38 -1.33
N VAL A 29 2.75 22.51 -1.89
CA VAL A 29 1.63 21.62 -1.57
C VAL A 29 1.96 20.18 -1.97
N GLN A 30 2.46 19.94 -3.18
CA GLN A 30 2.80 18.59 -3.66
C GLN A 30 3.94 17.96 -2.84
N ILE A 31 4.98 18.70 -2.51
CA ILE A 31 6.06 18.22 -1.62
C ILE A 31 5.50 17.89 -0.23
N SER A 32 4.56 18.68 0.28
CA SER A 32 3.91 18.41 1.55
C SER A 32 3.12 17.10 1.53
N LEU A 33 2.41 16.79 0.44
CA LEU A 33 1.68 15.52 0.28
C LEU A 33 2.61 14.31 0.26
N VAL A 34 3.86 14.47 -0.16
CA VAL A 34 4.89 13.41 -0.11
C VAL A 34 5.40 13.18 1.32
N VAL A 35 5.58 14.23 2.10
CA VAL A 35 6.31 14.19 3.38
C VAL A 35 5.37 14.04 4.59
N LEU A 36 4.28 14.80 4.62
CA LEU A 36 3.41 14.91 5.80
C LEU A 36 2.70 13.61 6.18
N PRO A 37 2.18 12.77 5.25
CA PRO A 37 1.49 11.55 5.63
C PRO A 37 2.37 10.61 6.46
N ALA A 38 3.63 10.47 6.10
CA ALA A 38 4.56 9.60 6.82
C ALA A 38 4.99 10.19 8.17
N LEU A 39 5.18 11.51 8.26
CA LEU A 39 5.46 12.17 9.54
C LEU A 39 4.25 12.07 10.48
N TYR A 40 3.05 12.25 9.96
CA TYR A 40 1.82 12.14 10.73
C TYR A 40 1.60 10.70 11.23
N ALA A 41 1.83 9.70 10.38
CA ALA A 41 1.78 8.30 10.78
C ALA A 41 2.79 7.98 11.90
N LEU A 42 4.03 8.45 11.79
CA LEU A 42 5.05 8.31 12.82
C LEU A 42 4.62 8.97 14.13
N PHE A 43 4.04 10.17 14.07
CA PHE A 43 3.51 10.87 15.24
C PHE A 43 2.42 10.04 15.92
N LEU A 44 1.44 9.54 15.17
CA LEU A 44 0.34 8.74 15.71
C LEU A 44 0.83 7.44 16.37
N ILE A 45 1.80 6.74 15.79
CA ILE A 45 2.32 5.49 16.34
C ILE A 45 3.09 5.72 17.64
N ASN A 46 3.82 6.83 17.73
CA ASN A 46 4.55 7.16 18.95
C ASN A 46 3.63 7.70 20.07
N LEU A 47 2.56 8.38 19.70
CA LEU A 47 1.62 8.98 20.66
C LEU A 47 0.59 7.98 21.18
N LEU A 48 0.07 7.10 20.31
CA LEU A 48 -1.05 6.23 20.63
C LEU A 48 -0.57 4.85 21.10
N LYS A 49 -1.30 4.30 22.09
CA LYS A 49 -1.20 2.88 22.43
C LYS A 49 -1.77 2.05 21.27
N MET A 50 -1.33 0.80 21.13
CA MET A 50 -1.79 -0.10 20.08
C MET A 50 -3.32 -0.29 20.07
N SER A 51 -3.94 -0.41 21.24
CA SER A 51 -5.40 -0.51 21.36
C SER A 51 -6.15 0.71 20.81
N SER A 52 -5.60 1.91 21.05
CA SER A 52 -6.15 3.17 20.51
C SER A 52 -5.93 3.28 19.00
N LEU A 53 -4.78 2.81 18.52
CA LEU A 53 -4.48 2.77 17.09
C LEU A 53 -5.44 1.84 16.33
N ILE A 54 -5.73 0.66 16.89
CA ILE A 54 -6.71 -0.26 16.30
C ILE A 54 -8.11 0.38 16.28
N LYS A 55 -8.52 1.07 17.35
CA LYS A 55 -9.79 1.81 17.37
C LYS A 55 -9.83 2.92 16.31
N LEU A 56 -8.74 3.66 16.17
CA LEU A 56 -8.61 4.67 15.12
C LEU A 56 -8.80 4.05 13.73
N MET A 57 -8.15 2.91 13.45
CA MET A 57 -8.30 2.21 12.16
C MET A 57 -9.73 1.66 11.96
N GLN A 58 -10.42 1.26 13.02
CA GLN A 58 -11.84 0.87 12.95
C GLN A 58 -12.74 2.05 12.56
N ILE A 59 -12.51 3.21 13.17
CA ILE A 59 -13.23 4.45 12.82
C ILE A 59 -12.91 4.84 11.37
N THR A 60 -11.65 4.78 10.97
CA THR A 60 -11.23 5.05 9.59
C THR A 60 -11.92 4.11 8.59
N LEU A 61 -12.01 2.81 8.90
CA LEU A 61 -12.74 1.85 8.06
C LEU A 61 -14.21 2.24 7.91
N PHE A 62 -14.87 2.60 9.00
CA PHE A 62 -16.26 3.04 8.96
C PHE A 62 -16.44 4.31 8.12
N CYS A 63 -15.57 5.31 8.31
CA CYS A 63 -15.60 6.54 7.50
C CYS A 63 -15.35 6.26 6.02
N THR A 64 -14.40 5.36 5.69
CA THR A 64 -14.11 4.99 4.31
C THR A 64 -15.31 4.29 3.66
N ILE A 65 -16.05 3.45 4.41
CA ILE A 65 -17.31 2.84 3.93
C ILE A 65 -18.36 3.90 3.63
N LEU A 66 -18.50 4.91 4.50
CA LEU A 66 -19.44 6.01 4.22
C LEU A 66 -19.07 6.78 2.95
N ILE A 67 -17.75 7.09 2.79
CA ILE A 67 -17.26 7.78 1.60
C ILE A 67 -17.51 6.93 0.34
N TYR A 68 -17.28 5.62 0.41
CA TYR A 68 -17.52 4.70 -0.69
C TYR A 68 -18.98 4.75 -1.19
N PHE A 69 -19.95 4.76 -0.27
CA PHE A 69 -21.36 4.86 -0.64
C PHE A 69 -21.80 6.28 -1.08
N MET A 70 -20.98 7.29 -0.82
CA MET A 70 -21.20 8.65 -1.33
C MET A 70 -20.55 8.88 -2.70
N GLU A 71 -19.67 7.99 -3.13
CA GLU A 71 -18.99 8.07 -4.42
C GLU A 71 -20.02 7.82 -5.56
N PRO A 72 -19.98 8.60 -6.65
CA PRO A 72 -20.90 8.41 -7.77
C PRO A 72 -20.86 6.98 -8.32
N GLY A 73 -22.00 6.35 -8.49
CA GLY A 73 -22.10 4.97 -8.96
C GLY A 73 -22.00 3.88 -7.87
N HIS A 74 -21.77 4.25 -6.62
CA HIS A 74 -21.70 3.31 -5.48
C HIS A 74 -22.80 3.51 -4.45
N GLY A 75 -23.86 4.22 -4.81
CA GLY A 75 -25.03 4.42 -3.93
C GLY A 75 -25.67 3.09 -3.52
N LEU A 76 -26.25 3.03 -2.32
CA LEU A 76 -26.93 1.83 -1.83
C LEU A 76 -28.02 1.33 -2.80
N LEU A 77 -28.76 2.24 -3.45
CA LEU A 77 -29.78 1.92 -4.46
C LEU A 77 -29.17 1.33 -5.73
N ASP A 78 -28.00 1.81 -6.13
CA ASP A 78 -27.27 1.27 -7.28
C ASP A 78 -26.77 -0.13 -7.00
N PHE A 79 -26.37 -0.42 -5.77
CA PHE A 79 -25.91 -1.74 -5.32
C PHE A 79 -27.04 -2.77 -5.30
N VAL A 80 -28.27 -2.37 -4.98
CA VAL A 80 -29.43 -3.27 -4.91
C VAL A 80 -29.99 -3.60 -6.30
N ASN A 81 -29.64 -2.83 -7.32
CA ASN A 81 -30.17 -3.04 -8.69
C ASN A 81 -29.32 -4.09 -9.46
N PRO A 82 -29.84 -5.32 -9.72
CA PRO A 82 -29.09 -6.37 -10.41
C PRO A 82 -28.65 -5.99 -11.83
N SER A 83 -29.36 -5.08 -12.51
CA SER A 83 -28.99 -4.63 -13.86
C SER A 83 -27.67 -3.87 -13.90
N ASN A 84 -27.28 -3.26 -12.79
CA ASN A 84 -26.01 -2.55 -12.66
C ASN A 84 -24.84 -3.53 -12.50
N TRP A 85 -25.05 -4.66 -11.85
CA TRP A 85 -24.04 -5.72 -11.72
C TRP A 85 -23.65 -6.33 -13.06
N ALA A 86 -24.60 -6.41 -14.01
CA ALA A 86 -24.32 -6.88 -15.37
C ALA A 86 -23.43 -5.93 -16.17
N LYS A 87 -23.29 -4.67 -15.74
CA LYS A 87 -22.42 -3.64 -16.37
C LYS A 87 -21.00 -3.61 -15.81
N ILE A 88 -20.70 -4.42 -14.81
CA ILE A 88 -19.37 -4.50 -14.22
C ILE A 88 -18.42 -5.04 -15.28
N SER A 89 -17.47 -4.22 -15.69
CA SER A 89 -16.40 -4.61 -16.61
C SER A 89 -15.04 -4.55 -15.90
N ILE A 90 -14.42 -5.69 -15.78
CA ILE A 90 -13.04 -5.79 -15.26
C ILE A 90 -12.04 -5.25 -16.28
N ILE A 91 -12.45 -5.08 -17.55
CA ILE A 91 -11.58 -4.75 -18.68
C ILE A 91 -11.57 -3.24 -18.96
N HIS A 92 -12.65 -2.53 -18.71
CA HIS A 92 -12.77 -1.11 -19.00
C HIS A 92 -12.80 -0.27 -17.71
N SER A 93 -12.00 0.79 -17.68
CA SER A 93 -11.87 1.72 -16.55
C SER A 93 -13.15 2.54 -16.24
N ASN A 94 -14.15 2.50 -17.11
CA ASN A 94 -15.44 3.14 -16.94
C ASN A 94 -16.49 2.21 -16.31
N SER A 95 -16.05 1.17 -15.60
CA SER A 95 -16.99 0.26 -14.94
C SER A 95 -17.63 0.98 -13.75
N PHE A 96 -18.92 0.82 -13.65
CA PHE A 96 -19.81 1.36 -12.63
C PHE A 96 -19.30 1.18 -11.18
N THR A 97 -18.48 0.17 -10.93
CA THR A 97 -18.10 -0.26 -9.59
C THR A 97 -16.62 -0.06 -9.25
N GLU A 98 -15.82 0.52 -10.14
CA GLU A 98 -14.43 0.83 -9.83
C GLU A 98 -14.38 2.10 -8.96
N SER A 99 -13.92 1.96 -7.70
CA SER A 99 -13.69 3.10 -6.82
C SER A 99 -12.25 3.55 -6.92
N ASP A 100 -12.03 4.75 -7.40
CA ASP A 100 -10.71 5.35 -7.47
C ASP A 100 -10.27 5.96 -6.13
N ILE A 101 -11.24 6.46 -5.35
CA ILE A 101 -10.97 7.19 -4.11
C ILE A 101 -10.71 6.23 -2.94
N CYS A 102 -11.54 5.20 -2.80
CA CYS A 102 -11.54 4.35 -1.62
C CYS A 102 -10.70 3.07 -1.75
N SER A 103 -10.35 2.64 -2.98
CA SER A 103 -9.70 1.36 -3.23
C SER A 103 -8.38 1.18 -2.49
N GLU A 104 -7.54 2.20 -2.49
CA GLU A 104 -6.25 2.16 -1.83
C GLU A 104 -6.38 2.20 -0.30
N ALA A 105 -7.33 2.99 0.21
CA ALA A 105 -7.61 3.04 1.64
C ALA A 105 -8.11 1.69 2.17
N PHE A 106 -9.04 1.04 1.45
CA PHE A 106 -9.53 -0.29 1.83
C PHE A 106 -8.44 -1.35 1.76
N PHE A 107 -7.58 -1.32 0.74
CA PHE A 107 -6.45 -2.24 0.68
C PHE A 107 -5.49 -2.06 1.87
N ASN A 108 -5.12 -0.84 2.21
CA ASN A 108 -4.23 -0.55 3.32
C ASN A 108 -4.87 -0.92 4.67
N LEU A 109 -6.18 -0.70 4.85
CA LEU A 109 -6.95 -1.16 6.01
C LEU A 109 -7.03 -2.69 6.07
N PHE A 110 -7.24 -3.35 4.92
CA PHE A 110 -7.17 -4.81 4.84
C PHE A 110 -5.79 -5.32 5.27
N ALA A 111 -4.72 -4.73 4.76
CA ALA A 111 -3.37 -5.10 5.13
C ALA A 111 -3.14 -4.93 6.65
N PHE A 112 -3.58 -3.82 7.24
CA PHE A 112 -3.50 -3.58 8.67
C PHE A 112 -4.25 -4.65 9.48
N PHE A 113 -5.54 -4.86 9.21
CA PHE A 113 -6.35 -5.82 9.96
C PHE A 113 -5.96 -7.26 9.69
N ASN A 114 -5.45 -7.59 8.49
CA ASN A 114 -4.90 -8.90 8.20
C ASN A 114 -3.70 -9.22 9.08
N PHE A 115 -2.82 -8.27 9.29
CA PHE A 115 -1.68 -8.43 10.19
C PHE A 115 -2.13 -8.64 11.63
N TYR A 116 -3.13 -7.88 12.08
CA TYR A 116 -3.62 -7.93 13.47
C TYR A 116 -4.73 -8.95 13.76
N LYS A 117 -5.32 -9.60 12.75
CA LYS A 117 -6.42 -10.59 12.97
C LYS A 117 -6.07 -11.73 13.92
N ASN A 118 -4.79 -12.07 14.03
CA ASN A 118 -4.25 -13.14 14.88
C ASN A 118 -3.42 -12.61 16.06
N ALA A 119 -3.25 -11.29 16.18
CA ALA A 119 -2.54 -10.72 17.32
C ALA A 119 -3.31 -10.97 18.61
N ARG A 120 -2.61 -11.40 19.66
CA ARG A 120 -3.18 -11.62 20.99
C ARG A 120 -2.47 -10.70 21.98
N GLY A 121 -3.23 -9.85 22.63
CA GLY A 121 -2.80 -9.08 23.77
C GLY A 121 -4.00 -8.87 24.69
N GLU A 122 -3.79 -8.64 25.97
CA GLU A 122 -4.88 -8.43 26.92
C GLU A 122 -5.77 -7.24 26.57
N GLU A 123 -5.23 -6.25 25.85
CA GLU A 123 -5.95 -5.03 25.47
C GLU A 123 -6.59 -5.09 24.05
N ILE A 124 -6.35 -6.14 23.26
CA ILE A 124 -6.82 -6.21 21.86
C ILE A 124 -8.09 -7.06 21.78
N ASN A 125 -9.20 -6.42 21.45
CA ASN A 125 -10.43 -7.13 21.13
C ASN A 125 -10.33 -7.83 19.76
N LEU A 126 -9.84 -9.06 19.78
CA LEU A 126 -9.64 -9.92 18.61
C LEU A 126 -10.90 -10.16 17.78
N LYS A 127 -12.05 -10.21 18.43
CA LYS A 127 -13.32 -10.44 17.74
C LYS A 127 -13.58 -9.29 16.76
N ASN A 128 -13.40 -8.05 17.22
CA ASN A 128 -13.59 -6.88 16.38
C ASN A 128 -12.53 -6.75 15.27
N ALA A 129 -11.27 -7.06 15.55
CA ALA A 129 -10.21 -7.04 14.53
C ALA A 129 -10.49 -8.04 13.38
N ARG A 130 -11.01 -9.23 13.69
CA ARG A 130 -11.41 -10.23 12.67
C ARG A 130 -12.62 -9.78 11.85
N VAL A 131 -13.57 -9.09 12.48
CA VAL A 131 -14.73 -8.51 11.76
C VAL A 131 -14.24 -7.42 10.81
N CYS A 132 -13.41 -6.49 11.28
CA CYS A 132 -12.84 -5.42 10.44
C CYS A 132 -11.98 -5.97 9.30
N TYR A 133 -11.21 -7.05 9.53
CA TYR A 133 -10.50 -7.75 8.46
C TYR A 133 -11.44 -8.25 7.37
N ARG A 134 -12.56 -8.90 7.74
CA ARG A 134 -13.52 -9.41 6.76
C ARG A 134 -14.20 -8.28 5.99
N ILE A 135 -14.59 -7.22 6.70
CA ILE A 135 -15.23 -6.05 6.08
C ILE A 135 -14.27 -5.37 5.11
N SER A 136 -13.03 -5.07 5.53
CA SER A 136 -12.05 -4.42 4.65
C SER A 136 -11.70 -5.29 3.44
N LEU A 137 -11.62 -6.62 3.59
CA LEU A 137 -11.43 -7.57 2.50
C LEU A 137 -12.57 -7.48 1.47
N ILE A 138 -13.82 -7.53 1.95
CA ILE A 138 -15.01 -7.45 1.08
C ILE A 138 -14.99 -6.11 0.31
N PHE A 139 -14.79 -4.98 0.99
CA PHE A 139 -14.77 -3.68 0.33
C PHE A 139 -13.58 -3.50 -0.61
N THR A 140 -12.42 -4.07 -0.30
CA THR A 140 -11.28 -4.07 -1.24
C THR A 140 -11.63 -4.81 -2.54
N ILE A 141 -12.36 -5.93 -2.45
CA ILE A 141 -12.84 -6.67 -3.64
C ILE A 141 -13.93 -5.87 -4.37
N LEU A 142 -14.86 -5.27 -3.64
CA LEU A 142 -15.96 -4.47 -4.20
C LEU A 142 -15.49 -3.19 -4.91
N CYS A 143 -14.29 -2.71 -4.63
CA CYS A 143 -13.69 -1.61 -5.39
C CYS A 143 -13.24 -2.01 -6.80
N PHE A 144 -13.21 -3.29 -7.14
CA PHE A 144 -12.86 -3.86 -8.46
C PHE A 144 -11.52 -3.38 -9.04
N LYS A 145 -10.62 -2.83 -8.23
CA LYS A 145 -9.25 -2.49 -8.63
C LYS A 145 -8.43 -3.77 -8.81
N ARG A 146 -8.08 -4.10 -10.05
CA ARG A 146 -7.34 -5.32 -10.43
C ARG A 146 -6.07 -5.52 -9.62
N LEU A 147 -5.29 -4.45 -9.44
CA LEU A 147 -4.04 -4.49 -8.68
C LEU A 147 -4.30 -4.82 -7.19
N ALA A 148 -5.28 -4.18 -6.56
CA ALA A 148 -5.65 -4.45 -5.18
C ALA A 148 -6.12 -5.90 -4.99
N MET A 149 -6.95 -6.41 -5.90
CA MET A 149 -7.40 -7.82 -5.88
C MET A 149 -6.24 -8.79 -6.01
N LEU A 150 -5.29 -8.54 -6.92
CA LEU A 150 -4.09 -9.35 -7.07
C LEU A 150 -3.28 -9.41 -5.77
N PHE A 151 -3.03 -8.26 -5.15
CA PHE A 151 -2.27 -8.20 -3.90
C PHE A 151 -3.01 -8.80 -2.71
N VAL A 152 -4.35 -8.70 -2.66
CA VAL A 152 -5.17 -9.41 -1.66
C VAL A 152 -4.96 -10.92 -1.80
N ILE A 153 -5.04 -11.46 -3.03
CA ILE A 153 -4.82 -12.88 -3.30
C ILE A 153 -3.39 -13.28 -2.88
N CYS A 154 -2.39 -12.51 -3.28
CA CYS A 154 -1.00 -12.73 -2.90
C CYS A 154 -0.84 -12.75 -1.37
N ILE A 155 -1.37 -11.77 -0.64
CA ILE A 155 -1.26 -11.70 0.82
C ILE A 155 -1.97 -12.90 1.47
N VAL A 156 -3.16 -13.27 1.01
CA VAL A 156 -3.92 -14.40 1.58
C VAL A 156 -3.21 -15.74 1.35
N ILE A 157 -2.57 -15.92 0.18
CA ILE A 157 -1.78 -17.12 -0.12
C ILE A 157 -0.50 -17.14 0.73
N LEU A 158 0.22 -16.04 0.74
CA LEU A 158 1.49 -15.91 1.46
C LEU A 158 1.31 -16.01 2.98
N ASP A 159 0.16 -15.62 3.52
CA ASP A 159 -0.20 -15.78 4.93
C ASP A 159 -0.15 -17.23 5.41
N LYS A 160 -0.26 -18.20 4.48
CA LYS A 160 -0.16 -19.63 4.78
C LYS A 160 1.24 -20.19 4.62
N VAL A 161 2.08 -19.54 3.82
CA VAL A 161 3.39 -20.06 3.37
C VAL A 161 4.55 -19.35 4.05
N ILE A 162 4.44 -18.04 4.25
CA ILE A 162 5.53 -17.19 4.74
C ILE A 162 5.28 -16.81 6.20
N ASP A 163 6.32 -16.94 7.01
CA ASP A 163 6.35 -16.24 8.30
C ASP A 163 6.58 -14.74 8.04
N TRP A 164 5.55 -13.93 8.22
CA TRP A 164 5.60 -12.46 8.08
C TRP A 164 6.61 -11.76 8.99
N ARG A 165 7.18 -12.50 9.96
CA ARG A 165 8.26 -12.04 10.82
C ARG A 165 9.63 -12.16 10.15
N GLY A 166 9.69 -12.84 9.01
CA GLY A 166 10.89 -12.99 8.23
C GLY A 166 11.48 -11.63 7.85
N GLN A 167 12.76 -11.46 8.13
CA GLN A 167 13.50 -10.32 7.63
C GLN A 167 14.12 -10.66 6.28
N ILE A 168 13.93 -9.78 5.34
CA ILE A 168 14.55 -9.86 4.03
C ILE A 168 15.93 -9.23 4.11
N SER A 169 16.81 -9.62 3.20
CA SER A 169 18.14 -9.02 3.06
C SER A 169 18.06 -7.50 2.91
N LYS A 170 18.92 -6.79 3.62
CA LYS A 170 19.08 -5.32 3.53
C LYS A 170 19.37 -4.81 2.10
N TYR A 171 19.87 -5.69 1.23
CA TYR A 171 20.12 -5.38 -0.19
C TYR A 171 18.83 -5.25 -1.02
N LEU A 172 17.70 -5.70 -0.48
CA LEU A 172 16.42 -5.56 -1.18
C LEU A 172 15.99 -4.10 -1.32
N VAL A 173 16.30 -3.24 -0.36
CA VAL A 173 15.96 -1.80 -0.41
C VAL A 173 16.56 -1.13 -1.66
N PRO A 174 17.88 -1.13 -1.87
CA PRO A 174 18.45 -0.55 -3.08
C PRO A 174 17.99 -1.28 -4.36
N LEU A 175 17.83 -2.61 -4.31
CA LEU A 175 17.33 -3.38 -5.46
C LEU A 175 15.94 -2.93 -5.88
N MET A 176 14.99 -2.81 -4.95
CA MET A 176 13.62 -2.34 -5.24
C MET A 176 13.62 -0.90 -5.75
N SER A 177 14.50 -0.05 -5.19
CA SER A 177 14.63 1.34 -5.64
C SER A 177 15.12 1.43 -7.08
N ILE A 178 16.13 0.64 -7.44
CA ILE A 178 16.63 0.56 -8.83
C ILE A 178 15.54 -0.02 -9.73
N LEU A 179 14.86 -1.10 -9.31
CA LEU A 179 13.83 -1.76 -10.10
C LEU A 179 12.68 -0.79 -10.44
N PHE A 180 12.15 -0.07 -9.45
CA PHE A 180 11.04 0.87 -9.69
C PHE A 180 11.50 2.11 -10.47
N THR A 181 12.72 2.58 -10.27
CA THR A 181 13.28 3.66 -11.10
C THR A 181 13.39 3.21 -12.56
N ALA A 182 13.98 2.04 -12.81
CA ALA A 182 14.10 1.49 -14.17
C ALA A 182 12.72 1.19 -14.78
N ALA A 183 11.80 0.59 -14.02
CA ALA A 183 10.45 0.31 -14.48
C ALA A 183 9.70 1.60 -14.88
N THR A 184 9.85 2.69 -14.11
CA THR A 184 9.22 3.97 -14.44
C THR A 184 9.78 4.57 -15.72
N VAL A 185 11.12 4.55 -15.90
CA VAL A 185 11.75 5.04 -17.12
C VAL A 185 11.28 4.22 -18.33
N LEU A 186 11.34 2.89 -18.22
CA LEU A 186 10.90 1.98 -19.31
C LEU A 186 9.40 2.16 -19.62
N TYR A 187 8.56 2.31 -18.59
CA TYR A 187 7.13 2.54 -18.79
C TYR A 187 6.86 3.88 -19.45
N THR A 188 7.62 4.93 -19.11
CA THR A 188 7.51 6.25 -19.75
C THR A 188 7.90 6.16 -21.24
N GLU A 189 9.02 5.50 -21.57
CA GLU A 189 9.45 5.31 -22.97
C GLU A 189 8.47 4.40 -23.75
N PHE A 190 7.91 3.38 -23.10
CA PHE A 190 6.85 2.57 -23.68
C PHE A 190 5.61 3.40 -24.05
N MET A 191 5.15 4.29 -23.14
CA MET A 191 4.00 5.15 -23.40
C MET A 191 4.26 6.20 -24.50
N LYS A 192 5.53 6.57 -24.74
CA LYS A 192 5.88 7.43 -25.88
C LYS A 192 5.69 6.74 -27.23
N GLY A 193 5.52 5.41 -27.24
CA GLY A 193 5.32 4.60 -28.45
C GLY A 193 6.58 4.24 -29.20
N ASP A 194 7.76 4.61 -28.69
CA ASP A 194 9.02 4.45 -29.41
C ASP A 194 9.60 3.03 -29.25
N LEU A 195 9.23 2.29 -28.17
CA LEU A 195 9.81 0.96 -27.87
C LEU A 195 9.24 -0.20 -28.70
N PHE A 196 7.97 -0.15 -29.05
CA PHE A 196 7.30 -1.23 -29.78
C PHE A 196 6.45 -0.68 -30.94
N PRO A 197 7.05 -0.45 -32.12
CA PRO A 197 6.31 0.03 -33.28
C PRO A 197 5.18 -0.95 -33.65
N GLY A 198 3.96 -0.43 -33.80
CA GLY A 198 2.77 -1.23 -34.13
C GLY A 198 1.99 -1.81 -32.94
N PHE A 199 2.45 -1.63 -31.72
CA PHE A 199 1.68 -2.01 -30.54
C PHE A 199 0.64 -0.92 -30.18
N ASP A 200 -0.59 -1.33 -29.88
CA ASP A 200 -1.66 -0.42 -29.47
C ASP A 200 -1.48 0.02 -28.00
N VAL A 201 -0.64 1.04 -27.83
CA VAL A 201 -0.31 1.61 -26.52
C VAL A 201 -1.56 2.22 -25.87
N TYR A 202 -2.46 2.83 -26.64
CA TYR A 202 -3.66 3.48 -26.13
C TYR A 202 -4.59 2.51 -25.40
N ASN A 203 -4.92 1.38 -26.02
CA ASN A 203 -5.77 0.38 -25.40
C ASN A 203 -5.10 -0.29 -24.19
N PHE A 204 -3.78 -0.49 -24.24
CA PHE A 204 -3.03 -1.08 -23.12
C PHE A 204 -2.94 -0.15 -21.91
N THR A 205 -2.67 1.13 -22.14
CA THR A 205 -2.53 2.14 -21.05
C THR A 205 -3.86 2.75 -20.64
N THR A 206 -4.96 2.36 -21.30
CA THR A 206 -6.29 2.94 -21.09
C THR A 206 -6.32 4.47 -21.27
N GLY A 207 -5.58 4.96 -22.29
CA GLY A 207 -5.53 6.38 -22.67
C GLY A 207 -4.55 7.24 -21.89
N ARG A 208 -3.72 6.67 -21.00
CA ARG A 208 -2.70 7.45 -20.25
C ARG A 208 -1.59 7.98 -21.15
N ASP A 209 -1.27 7.28 -22.22
CA ASP A 209 -0.38 7.74 -23.30
C ASP A 209 -0.86 9.07 -23.93
N TYR A 210 -2.18 9.27 -24.03
CA TYR A 210 -2.74 10.54 -24.49
C TYR A 210 -2.35 11.71 -23.58
N ILE A 211 -2.41 11.54 -22.25
CA ILE A 211 -2.00 12.58 -21.30
C ILE A 211 -0.51 12.91 -21.50
N LEU A 212 0.33 11.90 -21.68
CA LEU A 212 1.75 12.08 -21.97
C LEU A 212 1.99 12.76 -23.33
N SER A 213 1.14 12.47 -24.33
CA SER A 213 1.22 13.10 -25.64
C SER A 213 0.93 14.61 -25.59
N LEU A 214 0.13 15.09 -24.65
CA LEU A 214 -0.11 16.51 -24.44
C LEU A 214 1.17 17.24 -24.03
N TRP A 215 2.05 16.62 -23.27
CA TRP A 215 3.35 17.18 -22.92
C TRP A 215 4.23 17.40 -24.15
N LYS A 216 4.27 16.45 -25.06
CA LYS A 216 5.02 16.58 -26.33
C LYS A 216 4.47 17.70 -27.20
N ARG A 217 3.13 17.88 -27.25
CA ARG A 217 2.49 18.88 -28.14
C ARG A 217 2.73 20.32 -27.74
N ILE A 218 2.92 20.59 -26.45
CA ILE A 218 3.11 21.95 -25.93
C ILE A 218 4.57 22.28 -25.64
N ASP A 219 5.52 21.40 -26.07
CA ASP A 219 6.95 21.52 -25.74
C ASP A 219 7.16 21.82 -24.25
N TYR A 220 6.50 21.01 -23.41
CA TYR A 220 6.44 21.24 -21.98
C TYR A 220 7.82 21.28 -21.33
N ILE A 221 8.11 22.38 -20.67
CA ILE A 221 9.27 22.54 -19.79
C ILE A 221 8.78 22.55 -18.35
N SER A 222 9.35 21.69 -17.49
CA SER A 222 8.99 21.64 -16.08
C SER A 222 9.43 22.90 -15.33
N TYR A 223 8.54 23.47 -14.53
CA TYR A 223 8.86 24.55 -13.57
C TYR A 223 9.01 24.02 -12.14
N GLY A 224 9.16 22.71 -11.98
CA GLY A 224 9.23 22.02 -10.70
C GLY A 224 8.05 21.10 -10.46
N TYR A 225 8.03 20.46 -9.30
CA TYR A 225 7.07 19.41 -8.97
C TYR A 225 5.63 19.93 -8.87
N GLY A 226 4.71 19.34 -9.63
CA GLY A 226 3.31 19.72 -9.72
C GLY A 226 3.00 20.78 -10.79
N SER A 227 3.99 21.20 -11.58
CA SER A 227 3.81 22.23 -12.60
C SER A 227 2.98 21.76 -13.80
N SER A 228 2.98 20.48 -14.15
CA SER A 228 2.18 19.91 -15.23
C SER A 228 0.68 20.16 -15.08
N MET A 229 0.17 20.09 -13.85
CA MET A 229 -1.25 20.35 -13.59
C MET A 229 -1.69 21.76 -13.99
N ILE A 230 -0.82 22.77 -13.83
CA ILE A 230 -1.16 24.15 -14.17
C ILE A 230 -1.17 24.35 -15.68
N LEU A 231 -0.21 23.74 -16.38
CA LEU A 231 -0.04 23.93 -17.82
C LEU A 231 -0.99 23.10 -18.67
N ILE A 232 -1.24 21.86 -18.23
CA ILE A 232 -2.11 20.92 -18.96
C ILE A 232 -3.54 20.95 -18.44
N GLY A 233 -3.77 21.49 -17.22
CA GLY A 233 -5.07 21.51 -16.55
C GLY A 233 -5.50 20.14 -16.01
N ARG A 234 -4.62 19.12 -16.04
CA ARG A 234 -4.87 17.76 -15.59
C ARG A 234 -3.68 17.19 -14.83
N TYR A 235 -3.95 16.32 -13.89
CA TYR A 235 -2.92 15.49 -13.28
C TYR A 235 -2.42 14.46 -14.31
N LEU A 236 -1.11 14.21 -14.24
CA LEU A 236 -0.53 13.07 -14.92
C LEU A 236 -0.85 11.82 -14.11
N GLU A 237 -1.94 11.20 -14.22
CA GLU A 237 -2.44 10.07 -13.43
C GLU A 237 -1.44 8.92 -13.16
N MET A 238 -0.16 9.24 -12.94
CA MET A 238 0.99 8.36 -12.75
C MET A 238 2.06 9.07 -11.95
N ASP A 239 2.01 8.99 -10.63
CA ASP A 239 2.87 9.79 -9.74
C ASP A 239 4.37 9.57 -9.96
N LEU A 240 4.81 8.31 -10.19
CA LEU A 240 6.24 8.02 -10.43
C LEU A 240 6.72 8.64 -11.75
N VAL A 241 5.89 8.57 -12.80
CA VAL A 241 6.20 9.21 -14.09
C VAL A 241 6.23 10.71 -13.93
N GLN A 242 5.33 11.29 -13.14
CA GLN A 242 5.32 12.71 -12.84
C GLN A 242 6.61 13.15 -12.13
N ILE A 243 7.05 12.43 -11.09
CA ILE A 243 8.31 12.72 -10.41
C ILE A 243 9.49 12.66 -11.39
N TYR A 244 9.53 11.64 -12.24
CA TYR A 244 10.58 11.48 -13.25
C TYR A 244 10.60 12.63 -14.25
N MET A 245 9.46 12.97 -14.82
CA MET A 245 9.34 13.98 -15.87
C MET A 245 9.52 15.41 -15.35
N GLU A 246 8.98 15.73 -14.17
CA GLU A 246 9.04 17.09 -13.63
C GLU A 246 10.35 17.40 -12.91
N LEU A 247 10.94 16.43 -12.23
CA LEU A 247 12.19 16.63 -11.48
C LEU A 247 13.41 16.02 -12.18
N ASN A 248 13.53 14.71 -12.19
CA ASN A 248 14.47 13.88 -12.94
C ASN A 248 14.59 12.47 -12.33
N ILE A 249 15.47 11.66 -12.91
CA ILE A 249 15.75 10.29 -12.45
C ILE A 249 16.35 10.24 -11.02
N LEU A 250 17.12 11.26 -10.62
CA LEU A 250 17.71 11.33 -9.28
C LEU A 250 16.64 11.51 -8.21
N ALA A 251 15.65 12.39 -8.45
CA ALA A 251 14.51 12.57 -7.56
C ALA A 251 13.69 11.29 -7.42
N LEU A 252 13.42 10.62 -8.55
CA LEU A 252 12.69 9.36 -8.56
C LEU A 252 13.41 8.26 -7.78
N PHE A 253 14.72 8.09 -8.00
CA PHE A 253 15.52 7.13 -7.25
C PHE A 253 15.56 7.44 -5.75
N ALA A 254 15.79 8.71 -5.39
CA ALA A 254 15.80 9.14 -4.00
C ALA A 254 14.43 8.90 -3.31
N PHE A 255 13.33 9.18 -4.03
CA PHE A 255 11.98 8.89 -3.56
C PHE A 255 11.80 7.39 -3.28
N ALA A 256 12.09 6.55 -4.27
CA ALA A 256 11.98 5.11 -4.12
C ALA A 256 12.87 4.58 -2.98
N PHE A 257 14.11 5.04 -2.90
CA PHE A 257 15.05 4.62 -1.87
C PHE A 257 14.58 4.98 -0.45
N VAL A 258 14.10 6.20 -0.25
CA VAL A 258 13.60 6.65 1.06
C VAL A 258 12.36 5.87 1.48
N PHE A 259 11.43 5.63 0.57
CA PHE A 259 10.19 4.92 0.87
C PHE A 259 10.44 3.43 1.15
N PHE A 260 11.25 2.73 0.35
CA PHE A 260 11.64 1.35 0.64
C PHE A 260 12.50 1.23 1.90
N LYS A 261 13.31 2.24 2.23
CA LYS A 261 14.04 2.30 3.49
C LYS A 261 13.08 2.42 4.69
N ILE A 262 11.97 3.16 4.57
CA ILE A 262 10.91 3.22 5.59
C ILE A 262 10.22 1.87 5.74
N ALA A 263 9.92 1.18 4.64
CA ALA A 263 9.37 -0.17 4.68
C ALA A 263 10.30 -1.15 5.40
N GLY A 264 11.61 -0.88 5.37
CA GLY A 264 12.62 -1.66 6.08
C GLY A 264 12.83 -3.04 5.48
N THR A 265 13.13 -4.01 6.34
CA THR A 265 13.46 -5.39 5.94
C THR A 265 12.35 -6.40 6.23
N ASN A 266 11.20 -5.96 6.70
CA ASN A 266 10.08 -6.86 6.95
C ASN A 266 9.34 -7.18 5.64
N VAL A 267 9.11 -8.47 5.38
CA VAL A 267 8.44 -8.95 4.16
C VAL A 267 7.09 -8.27 3.94
N TYR A 268 6.27 -8.18 4.98
CA TYR A 268 4.93 -7.62 4.88
C TYR A 268 4.94 -6.13 4.53
N SER A 269 5.82 -5.38 5.18
CA SER A 269 6.01 -3.95 4.92
C SER A 269 6.48 -3.69 3.49
N VAL A 270 7.41 -4.52 2.99
CA VAL A 270 7.91 -4.42 1.61
C VAL A 270 6.80 -4.75 0.60
N ILE A 271 5.96 -5.76 0.84
CA ILE A 271 4.83 -6.08 -0.04
C ILE A 271 3.81 -4.92 -0.06
N THR A 272 3.48 -4.35 1.10
CA THR A 272 2.59 -3.19 1.18
C THR A 272 3.16 -1.99 0.40
N MET A 273 4.46 -1.72 0.54
CA MET A 273 5.13 -0.65 -0.20
C MET A 273 5.20 -0.95 -1.70
N THR A 274 5.43 -2.21 -2.09
CA THR A 274 5.42 -2.63 -3.50
C THR A 274 4.07 -2.40 -4.15
N TYR A 275 2.97 -2.71 -3.45
CA TYR A 275 1.62 -2.38 -3.92
C TYR A 275 1.46 -0.87 -4.16
N ALA A 276 1.86 -0.05 -3.18
CA ALA A 276 1.76 1.39 -3.30
C ALA A 276 2.57 1.94 -4.49
N PHE A 277 3.77 1.43 -4.73
CA PHE A 277 4.61 1.82 -5.86
C PHE A 277 4.05 1.37 -7.22
N LEU A 278 3.47 0.18 -7.31
CA LEU A 278 2.79 -0.26 -8.52
C LEU A 278 1.52 0.56 -8.79
N ASN A 279 0.81 0.95 -7.73
CA ASN A 279 -0.33 1.85 -7.85
C ASN A 279 0.13 3.23 -8.37
N MET A 280 1.17 3.83 -7.80
CA MET A 280 1.75 5.11 -8.26
C MET A 280 2.32 5.05 -9.69
N LEU A 281 2.72 3.88 -10.17
CA LEU A 281 3.19 3.74 -11.55
C LEU A 281 2.03 3.85 -12.54
N THR A 282 0.82 3.42 -12.15
CA THR A 282 -0.34 3.30 -13.04
C THR A 282 -1.51 4.21 -12.66
N ALA A 283 -1.45 4.88 -11.51
CA ALA A 283 -2.51 5.76 -11.02
C ALA A 283 -1.94 6.93 -10.21
N SER A 284 -2.77 7.93 -9.93
CA SER A 284 -2.47 9.03 -9.02
C SER A 284 -2.86 8.64 -7.60
N SER A 285 -1.88 8.37 -6.76
CA SER A 285 -2.02 7.88 -5.39
C SER A 285 -1.57 8.91 -4.34
N LEU A 286 -0.53 9.68 -4.63
CA LEU A 286 0.03 10.67 -3.70
C LEU A 286 -0.97 11.73 -3.20
N PRO A 287 -1.93 12.22 -4.01
CA PRO A 287 -2.97 13.10 -3.51
C PRO A 287 -3.88 12.46 -2.47
N GLY A 288 -3.98 11.13 -2.45
CA GLY A 288 -4.72 10.35 -1.47
C GLY A 288 -4.04 10.25 -0.10
N SER A 289 -3.75 11.38 0.54
CA SER A 289 -2.96 11.47 1.77
C SER A 289 -3.46 10.56 2.91
N LEU A 290 -4.77 10.31 3.02
CA LEU A 290 -5.32 9.38 4.01
C LEU A 290 -4.86 7.95 3.79
N SER A 291 -4.88 7.47 2.55
CA SER A 291 -4.42 6.12 2.18
C SER A 291 -2.96 5.93 2.53
N TRP A 292 -2.14 6.95 2.31
CA TRP A 292 -0.72 6.95 2.66
C TRP A 292 -0.49 6.95 4.17
N VAL A 293 -1.27 7.71 4.95
CA VAL A 293 -1.22 7.65 6.41
C VAL A 293 -1.51 6.24 6.89
N ILE A 294 -2.55 5.58 6.37
CA ILE A 294 -2.90 4.19 6.73
C ILE A 294 -1.77 3.23 6.34
N ALA A 295 -1.20 3.38 5.14
CA ALA A 295 -0.07 2.56 4.67
C ALA A 295 1.14 2.69 5.61
N PHE A 296 1.54 3.91 5.96
CA PHE A 296 2.66 4.15 6.86
C PHE A 296 2.39 3.68 8.29
N ILE A 297 1.16 3.82 8.80
CA ILE A 297 0.77 3.24 10.09
C ILE A 297 0.91 1.72 10.03
N THR A 298 0.47 1.07 8.95
CA THR A 298 0.59 -0.37 8.77
C THR A 298 2.06 -0.80 8.77
N ILE A 299 2.89 -0.17 7.95
CA ILE A 299 4.32 -0.45 7.82
C ILE A 299 5.04 -0.25 9.15
N ALA A 300 4.82 0.87 9.81
CA ALA A 300 5.50 1.18 11.06
C ALA A 300 5.01 0.29 12.22
N SER A 301 3.73 -0.07 12.26
CA SER A 301 3.20 -1.02 13.25
C SER A 301 3.83 -2.41 13.10
N VAL A 302 4.01 -2.87 11.87
CA VAL A 302 4.64 -4.16 11.57
C VAL A 302 6.14 -4.13 11.92
N SER A 303 6.81 -3.01 11.65
CA SER A 303 8.25 -2.84 11.89
C SER A 303 8.58 -2.48 13.34
N SER A 304 7.58 -2.09 14.16
CA SER A 304 7.85 -1.68 15.54
C SER A 304 8.21 -2.88 16.42
N ASP A 305 9.32 -2.79 17.14
CA ASP A 305 9.78 -3.79 18.11
C ASP A 305 8.73 -4.18 19.18
N LYS A 306 7.78 -3.30 19.46
CA LYS A 306 6.70 -3.57 20.42
C LYS A 306 5.82 -4.72 19.94
N CYS A 307 5.43 -4.70 18.68
CA CYS A 307 4.57 -5.73 18.10
C CYS A 307 5.32 -7.05 17.86
N ALA A 308 6.59 -6.97 17.47
CA ALA A 308 7.44 -8.13 17.28
C ALA A 308 7.69 -8.87 18.61
N ARG A 309 7.97 -8.15 19.70
CA ARG A 309 8.21 -8.75 21.03
C ARG A 309 6.96 -9.41 21.60
N GLU A 310 5.79 -8.79 21.51
CA GLU A 310 4.54 -9.43 21.96
C GLU A 310 4.23 -10.70 21.18
N GLN A 311 4.41 -10.69 19.87
CA GLN A 311 4.18 -11.87 19.05
C GLN A 311 5.19 -13.00 19.29
N ILE A 312 6.46 -12.68 19.50
CA ILE A 312 7.50 -13.66 19.88
C ILE A 312 7.16 -14.29 21.23
N TYR A 313 6.83 -13.49 22.24
CA TYR A 313 6.45 -13.97 23.56
C TYR A 313 5.25 -14.92 23.52
N ILE A 314 4.23 -14.61 22.72
CA ILE A 314 3.04 -15.44 22.55
C ILE A 314 3.35 -16.75 21.80
N SER A 315 4.24 -16.70 20.79
CA SER A 315 4.64 -17.90 20.05
C SER A 315 5.44 -18.86 20.93
N GLU A 316 6.30 -18.34 21.79
CA GLU A 316 7.04 -19.13 22.76
C GLU A 316 6.13 -19.76 23.82
N GLN A 317 5.15 -19.02 24.34
CA GLN A 317 4.15 -19.60 25.26
C GLN A 317 3.33 -20.71 24.60
N LYS A 318 2.91 -20.54 23.33
CA LYS A 318 2.21 -21.61 22.59
C LYS A 318 3.09 -22.85 22.40
N SER A 319 4.36 -22.65 22.10
CA SER A 319 5.33 -23.75 21.96
C SER A 319 5.52 -24.49 23.29
N ARG A 320 5.66 -23.75 24.41
CA ARG A 320 5.76 -24.33 25.77
C ARG A 320 4.49 -25.09 26.16
N MET A 321 3.30 -24.55 25.90
CA MET A 321 2.04 -25.24 26.14
C MET A 321 1.89 -26.49 25.29
N LYS A 322 2.22 -26.45 23.99
CA LYS A 322 2.22 -27.65 23.13
C LYS A 322 3.15 -28.74 23.67
N LYS A 323 4.35 -28.40 24.14
CA LYS A 323 5.30 -29.33 24.75
C LYS A 323 4.79 -29.91 26.06
N MET A 324 4.10 -29.14 26.91
CA MET A 324 3.48 -29.64 28.15
C MET A 324 2.33 -30.59 27.86
N PHE A 325 1.46 -30.27 26.88
CA PHE A 325 0.37 -31.20 26.50
C PHE A 325 0.85 -32.49 25.83
N SER A 326 1.95 -32.44 25.07
CA SER A 326 2.55 -33.63 24.48
C SER A 326 3.18 -34.54 25.54
N LYS A 327 3.86 -33.97 26.56
CA LYS A 327 4.39 -34.72 27.71
C LYS A 327 3.28 -35.39 28.55
N LYS A 328 2.14 -34.72 28.77
CA LYS A 328 0.99 -35.34 29.48
C LYS A 328 0.34 -36.48 28.71
N LYS A 329 0.34 -36.45 27.37
CA LYS A 329 -0.16 -37.58 26.55
C LYS A 329 0.82 -38.77 26.53
N GLY A 330 2.13 -38.51 26.58
CA GLY A 330 3.15 -39.58 26.67
C GLY A 330 3.18 -40.29 28.03
N GLY A 331 2.92 -39.54 29.12
CA GLY A 331 2.92 -40.13 30.48
C GLY A 331 1.73 -41.00 30.81
N LYS A 332 0.63 -40.96 30.07
CA LYS A 332 -0.53 -41.86 30.26
C LYS A 332 -0.42 -43.21 29.56
N ARG A 333 0.63 -43.45 28.74
CA ARG A 333 0.82 -44.72 28.02
C ARG A 333 1.75 -45.70 28.74
N ILE A 334 2.36 -45.36 29.86
CA ILE A 334 3.35 -46.24 30.56
C ILE A 334 2.77 -46.92 31.80
N VAL A 335 1.51 -46.66 32.20
CA VAL A 335 0.94 -47.28 33.43
C VAL A 335 -0.04 -48.43 33.15
N GLN A 336 -0.11 -48.95 31.93
CA GLN A 336 -1.05 -50.04 31.62
C GLN A 336 -0.43 -51.40 31.17
N THR A 337 0.83 -51.68 31.53
CA THR A 337 1.40 -53.01 31.28
C THR A 337 2.33 -53.41 32.42
N SER A 338 1.77 -53.87 33.55
CA SER A 338 2.42 -54.84 34.44
C SER A 338 1.46 -55.28 35.57
N VAL A 339 0.44 -56.04 35.23
CA VAL A 339 -0.18 -57.00 36.15
C VAL A 339 -0.35 -58.26 35.34
N SER A 340 0.64 -59.15 35.32
CA SER A 340 0.48 -60.52 34.93
C SER A 340 0.65 -61.39 36.18
N TYR A 341 -0.38 -62.07 36.51
CA TYR A 341 -0.59 -63.29 37.29
C TYR A 341 0.64 -64.12 37.63
N HIS A 342 0.76 -64.49 38.93
CA HIS A 342 1.23 -65.80 39.38
C HIS A 342 0.14 -66.39 40.24
N SER A 343 -0.48 -67.41 39.71
CA SER A 343 -1.28 -68.44 40.43
C SER A 343 -0.50 -69.70 40.41
N THR A 344 -0.21 -70.22 41.58
CA THR A 344 -0.14 -71.67 41.87
C THR A 344 -1.26 -71.98 42.74
#